data_b69e7548a76f57b54cb0e3d1961ae78d
#
_entry.id   b69e7548a76f57b54cb0e3d1961ae78d
#
_cell.length_a   1.000
_cell.length_b   1.000
_cell.length_c   1.000
_cell.angle_alpha   90.00
_cell.angle_beta   90.00
_cell.angle_gamma   90.00
#
_symmetry.space_group_name_H-M   'P 1'
#
loop_
_entity.id
_entity.type
_entity.pdbx_description
1 polymer ?
#
loop_
_entity_poly.entity_id
_entity_poly.type
_entity_poly.pdbx_seq_one_letter_code
_entity_poly.pdbx_strand_id
1 'polypeptide(L)'
;MSEPNTETAPRSGSYLIPSFRHARVADAMRPGVISCPPDSSMRDVARIMSTNHVHAVVVRGVAGGGAWGVVTDRDLLKVAPGAEGQDAGSCASEVLVTIAPDEPLEVACELMRAHSVSHVMVVHPNNNQPLGVISTLDVAGIVAWGRA
;
A
#
# COMPACT_ATOMS: atom_id res chain seq x y z
N MET A 1 -8.81 -14.50 29.55
CA MET A 1 -8.18 -13.37 28.84
C MET A 1 -7.51 -13.89 27.61
N SER A 2 -7.91 -13.39 26.47
CA SER A 2 -7.28 -13.82 25.22
C SER A 2 -5.87 -13.26 25.11
N GLU A 3 -4.93 -14.11 24.81
CA GLU A 3 -3.57 -13.70 24.52
C GLU A 3 -3.57 -12.77 23.30
N PRO A 4 -2.73 -11.71 23.27
CA PRO A 4 -2.56 -10.95 22.06
C PRO A 4 -2.08 -11.88 20.96
N ASN A 5 -2.66 -11.72 19.80
CA ASN A 5 -2.30 -12.54 18.66
C ASN A 5 -0.87 -12.24 18.23
N THR A 6 0.03 -13.15 18.53
CA THR A 6 1.45 -13.00 18.19
C THR A 6 1.72 -13.12 16.69
N GLU A 7 0.73 -13.51 15.91
CA GLU A 7 0.87 -13.57 14.45
C GLU A 7 0.99 -12.19 13.80
N THR A 8 0.62 -11.14 14.51
CA THR A 8 0.76 -9.78 14.02
C THR A 8 2.18 -9.22 14.19
N ALA A 9 3.00 -9.86 15.02
CA ALA A 9 4.38 -9.46 15.16
C ALA A 9 5.16 -9.86 13.91
N PRO A 10 5.97 -8.96 13.34
CA PRO A 10 6.79 -9.33 12.19
C PRO A 10 7.74 -10.46 12.57
N ARG A 11 7.72 -11.50 11.79
CA ARG A 11 8.63 -12.63 11.99
C ARG A 11 9.94 -12.32 11.29
N SER A 12 10.90 -11.94 12.04
CA SER A 12 12.19 -11.64 11.46
C SER A 12 13.28 -12.45 12.14
N GLY A 13 13.34 -13.71 11.98
CA GLY A 13 14.47 -14.55 12.42
C GLY A 13 15.34 -13.93 13.52
N SER A 14 16.61 -13.74 13.26
CA SER A 14 17.54 -13.06 14.17
C SER A 14 17.58 -11.55 13.97
N TYR A 15 16.74 -11.02 13.12
CA TYR A 15 16.73 -9.62 12.75
C TYR A 15 15.91 -8.82 13.76
N LEU A 16 16.51 -7.76 14.29
CA LEU A 16 15.82 -6.85 15.21
C LEU A 16 15.07 -5.79 14.43
N ILE A 17 13.79 -5.63 14.77
CA ILE A 17 12.98 -4.56 14.19
C ILE A 17 13.47 -3.24 14.74
N PRO A 18 13.88 -2.29 13.90
CA PRO A 18 14.36 -1.01 14.38
C PRO A 18 13.29 -0.22 15.10
N SER A 19 13.71 0.64 16.03
CA SER A 19 12.77 1.58 16.65
C SER A 19 12.25 2.57 15.63
N PHE A 20 11.14 3.21 15.93
CA PHE A 20 10.55 4.21 15.05
C PHE A 20 11.55 5.27 14.61
N ARG A 21 12.40 5.72 15.54
CA ARG A 21 13.41 6.75 15.27
C ARG A 21 14.41 6.33 14.18
N HIS A 22 14.73 5.05 14.11
CA HIS A 22 15.76 4.52 13.22
C HIS A 22 15.17 3.78 12.01
N ALA A 23 13.86 3.56 12.01
CA ALA A 23 13.21 2.81 10.95
C ALA A 23 13.16 3.60 9.64
N ARG A 24 13.37 2.89 8.56
CA ARG A 24 13.12 3.37 7.21
C ARG A 24 11.81 2.79 6.70
N VAL A 25 11.31 3.37 5.64
CA VAL A 25 10.09 2.87 4.98
C VAL A 25 10.22 1.38 4.64
N ALA A 26 11.39 0.97 4.13
CA ALA A 26 11.65 -0.43 3.79
C ALA A 26 11.47 -1.39 4.98
N ASP A 27 11.72 -0.94 6.20
CA ASP A 27 11.59 -1.77 7.39
C ASP A 27 10.12 -2.06 7.76
N ALA A 28 9.22 -1.20 7.36
CA ALA A 28 7.81 -1.26 7.74
C ALA A 28 6.88 -1.65 6.58
N MET A 29 7.24 -1.32 5.34
CA MET A 29 6.37 -1.52 4.18
C MET A 29 6.06 -2.99 3.91
N ARG A 30 4.93 -3.23 3.27
CA ARG A 30 4.66 -4.53 2.66
C ARG A 30 5.34 -4.54 1.30
N PRO A 31 6.29 -5.46 1.08
CA PRO A 31 6.96 -5.57 -0.21
C PRO A 31 6.04 -6.19 -1.26
N GLY A 32 6.23 -5.76 -2.49
CA GLY A 32 5.44 -6.24 -3.62
C GLY A 32 4.12 -5.51 -3.76
N VAL A 33 3.57 -5.57 -4.94
CA VAL A 33 2.25 -4.99 -5.24
C VAL A 33 1.42 -6.01 -5.99
N ILE A 34 0.12 -5.96 -5.77
CA ILE A 34 -0.83 -6.73 -6.57
C ILE A 34 -1.32 -5.81 -7.66
N SER A 35 -1.31 -6.29 -8.89
CA SER A 35 -1.70 -5.49 -10.04
C SER A 35 -2.72 -6.19 -10.91
N CYS A 36 -3.40 -5.41 -11.73
CA CYS A 36 -4.33 -5.90 -12.72
C CYS A 36 -4.22 -5.06 -14.00
N PRO A 37 -4.67 -5.59 -15.15
CA PRO A 37 -4.76 -4.79 -16.36
C PRO A 37 -5.94 -3.79 -16.27
N PRO A 38 -5.90 -2.72 -17.09
CA PRO A 38 -6.92 -1.66 -17.02
C PRO A 38 -8.33 -2.11 -17.44
N ASP A 39 -8.44 -3.20 -18.17
CA ASP A 39 -9.74 -3.76 -18.60
C ASP A 39 -10.36 -4.71 -17.57
N SER A 40 -9.70 -4.96 -16.45
CA SER A 40 -10.29 -5.72 -15.34
C SER A 40 -11.54 -5.00 -14.83
N SER A 41 -12.60 -5.75 -14.55
CA SER A 41 -13.80 -5.15 -13.96
C SER A 41 -13.53 -4.73 -12.52
N MET A 42 -14.25 -3.74 -12.03
CA MET A 42 -14.17 -3.35 -10.63
C MET A 42 -14.64 -4.46 -9.69
N ARG A 43 -15.46 -5.37 -10.18
CA ARG A 43 -15.84 -6.58 -9.44
C ARG A 43 -14.63 -7.49 -9.23
N ASP A 44 -13.81 -7.67 -10.26
CA ASP A 44 -12.56 -8.45 -10.15
C ASP A 44 -11.57 -7.77 -9.22
N VAL A 45 -11.48 -6.44 -9.29
CA VAL A 45 -10.65 -5.67 -8.35
C VAL A 45 -11.11 -5.89 -6.91
N ALA A 46 -12.41 -5.88 -6.67
CA ALA A 46 -12.98 -6.15 -5.35
C ALA A 46 -12.63 -7.56 -4.86
N ARG A 47 -12.64 -8.55 -5.74
CA ARG A 47 -12.22 -9.92 -5.41
C ARG A 47 -10.75 -9.97 -5.02
N ILE A 48 -9.90 -9.28 -5.77
CA ILE A 48 -8.47 -9.18 -5.45
C ILE A 48 -8.27 -8.58 -4.07
N MET A 49 -8.93 -7.47 -3.78
CA MET A 49 -8.83 -6.81 -2.47
C MET A 49 -9.29 -7.71 -1.34
N SER A 50 -10.43 -8.37 -1.52
CA SER A 50 -11.01 -9.24 -0.51
C SER A 50 -10.18 -10.50 -0.26
N THR A 51 -9.71 -11.12 -1.33
CA THR A 51 -8.91 -12.35 -1.23
C THR A 51 -7.54 -12.10 -0.61
N ASN A 52 -6.92 -10.99 -0.92
CA ASN A 52 -5.55 -10.68 -0.49
C ASN A 52 -5.50 -9.75 0.72
N HIS A 53 -6.63 -9.28 1.22
CA HIS A 53 -6.72 -8.32 2.32
C HIS A 53 -5.88 -7.07 2.07
N VAL A 54 -6.00 -6.51 0.88
CA VAL A 54 -5.28 -5.29 0.49
C VAL A 54 -6.27 -4.17 0.22
N HIS A 55 -5.81 -2.93 0.44
CA HIS A 55 -6.63 -1.72 0.29
C HIS A 55 -6.40 -1.01 -1.04
N ALA A 56 -5.45 -1.49 -1.83
CA ALA A 56 -5.08 -0.87 -3.10
C ALA A 56 -4.62 -1.94 -4.09
N VAL A 57 -4.96 -1.73 -5.34
CA VAL A 57 -4.52 -2.57 -6.46
C VAL A 57 -3.89 -1.66 -7.50
N VAL A 58 -2.69 -2.00 -7.96
CA VAL A 58 -2.01 -1.26 -9.02
C VAL A 58 -2.63 -1.63 -10.35
N VAL A 59 -2.95 -0.62 -11.14
CA VAL A 59 -3.46 -0.80 -12.50
C VAL A 59 -2.37 -0.43 -13.48
N ARG A 60 -1.87 -1.39 -14.22
CA ARG A 60 -0.76 -1.18 -15.16
C ARG A 60 -1.26 -0.89 -16.55
N GLY A 61 -0.56 0.00 -17.25
CA GLY A 61 -0.88 0.34 -18.63
C GLY A 61 -2.01 1.35 -18.78
N VAL A 62 -2.32 2.12 -17.74
CA VAL A 62 -3.44 3.06 -17.75
C VAL A 62 -3.32 4.10 -18.87
N ALA A 63 -2.12 4.63 -19.10
CA ALA A 63 -1.86 5.62 -20.14
C ALA A 63 -0.91 5.11 -21.22
N GLY A 64 -0.73 3.78 -21.31
CA GLY A 64 0.25 3.15 -22.19
C GLY A 64 1.67 3.22 -21.61
N GLY A 65 2.60 2.52 -22.24
CA GLY A 65 4.00 2.47 -21.78
C GLY A 65 4.12 1.86 -20.40
N GLY A 66 4.98 2.39 -19.57
CA GLY A 66 5.20 1.93 -18.20
C GLY A 66 4.33 2.61 -17.15
N ALA A 67 3.35 3.40 -17.57
CA ALA A 67 2.50 4.14 -16.64
C ALA A 67 1.61 3.20 -15.81
N TRP A 68 1.30 3.61 -14.60
CA TRP A 68 0.45 2.86 -13.69
C TRP A 68 -0.40 3.82 -12.85
N GLY A 69 -1.52 3.32 -12.39
CA GLY A 69 -2.39 4.03 -11.46
C GLY A 69 -2.77 3.10 -10.31
N VAL A 70 -3.63 3.55 -9.44
CA VAL A 70 -4.06 2.77 -8.28
C VAL A 70 -5.57 2.88 -8.12
N VAL A 71 -6.21 1.75 -7.85
CA VAL A 71 -7.58 1.68 -7.36
C VAL A 71 -7.51 1.37 -5.88
N THR A 72 -8.15 2.20 -5.08
CA THR A 72 -8.22 2.01 -3.63
C THR A 72 -9.60 1.48 -3.23
N ASP A 73 -9.72 1.04 -1.98
CA ASP A 73 -11.00 0.66 -1.40
C ASP A 73 -12.01 1.83 -1.44
N ARG A 74 -11.55 3.06 -1.32
CA ARG A 74 -12.41 4.24 -1.45
C ARG A 74 -12.96 4.40 -2.86
N ASP A 75 -12.15 4.12 -3.87
CA ASP A 75 -12.61 4.15 -5.27
C ASP A 75 -13.68 3.10 -5.51
N LEU A 76 -13.52 1.93 -4.89
CA LEU A 76 -14.51 0.87 -4.97
C LEU A 76 -15.85 1.30 -4.38
N LEU A 77 -15.83 2.01 -3.24
CA LEU A 77 -17.06 2.49 -2.59
C LEU A 77 -17.85 3.45 -3.49
N LYS A 78 -17.18 4.22 -4.33
CA LYS A 78 -17.84 5.14 -5.26
C LYS A 78 -18.66 4.43 -6.33
N VAL A 79 -18.26 3.23 -6.70
CA VAL A 79 -18.86 2.48 -7.82
C VAL A 79 -19.53 1.18 -7.39
N ALA A 80 -19.55 0.86 -6.09
CA ALA A 80 -20.01 -0.43 -5.58
C ALA A 80 -21.36 -0.90 -6.17
N PRO A 81 -22.39 -0.04 -6.28
CA PRO A 81 -23.67 -0.49 -6.86
C PRO A 81 -23.60 -0.86 -8.35
N GLY A 82 -22.60 -0.37 -9.07
CA GLY A 82 -22.43 -0.61 -10.51
C GLY A 82 -21.06 -1.16 -10.87
N ALA A 83 -20.42 -1.88 -9.96
CA ALA A 83 -19.05 -2.35 -10.12
C ALA A 83 -18.82 -3.21 -11.36
N GLU A 84 -19.85 -3.94 -11.80
CA GLU A 84 -19.75 -4.78 -12.99
C GLU A 84 -19.64 -3.98 -14.29
N GLY A 85 -20.16 -2.77 -14.31
CA GLY A 85 -20.16 -1.91 -15.49
C GLY A 85 -18.94 -0.98 -15.57
N GLN A 86 -18.05 -1.04 -14.60
CA GLN A 86 -16.88 -0.18 -14.53
C GLN A 86 -15.60 -1.02 -14.64
N ASP A 87 -14.58 -0.48 -15.29
CA ASP A 87 -13.28 -1.14 -15.34
C ASP A 87 -12.24 -0.41 -14.47
N ALA A 88 -11.16 -1.12 -14.17
CA ALA A 88 -10.09 -0.62 -13.31
C ALA A 88 -9.41 0.62 -13.91
N GLY A 89 -9.20 0.63 -15.22
CA GLY A 89 -8.55 1.76 -15.90
C GLY A 89 -9.34 3.05 -15.77
N SER A 90 -10.67 2.97 -15.83
CA SER A 90 -11.55 4.15 -15.69
C SER A 90 -11.60 4.66 -14.25
N CYS A 91 -11.42 3.78 -13.28
CA CYS A 91 -11.52 4.10 -11.85
C CYS A 91 -10.17 4.41 -11.21
N ALA A 92 -9.07 4.04 -11.86
CA ALA A 92 -7.72 4.25 -11.33
C ALA A 92 -7.39 5.73 -11.24
N SER A 93 -6.77 6.10 -10.13
CA SER A 93 -6.28 7.45 -9.92
C SER A 93 -4.76 7.49 -10.12
N GLU A 94 -4.28 8.62 -10.61
CA GLU A 94 -2.87 8.92 -10.59
C GLU A 94 -2.42 9.07 -9.13
N VAL A 95 -1.31 8.45 -8.79
CA VAL A 95 -0.75 8.54 -7.45
C VAL A 95 0.18 9.72 -7.37
N LEU A 96 -0.22 10.74 -6.64
CA LEU A 96 0.54 11.98 -6.49
C LEU A 96 1.50 11.95 -5.30
N VAL A 97 1.27 11.05 -4.35
CA VAL A 97 2.07 10.95 -3.13
C VAL A 97 2.76 9.60 -3.10
N THR A 98 4.05 9.62 -3.28
CA THR A 98 4.90 8.41 -3.25
C THR A 98 6.08 8.65 -2.34
N ILE A 99 6.76 7.58 -1.96
CA ILE A 99 7.94 7.65 -1.11
C ILE A 99 8.93 6.58 -1.55
N ALA A 100 10.21 6.86 -1.37
CA ALA A 100 11.26 5.87 -1.63
C ALA A 100 11.46 4.96 -0.41
N PRO A 101 11.92 3.72 -0.61
CA PRO A 101 12.05 2.77 0.49
C PRO A 101 13.14 3.13 1.51
N ASP A 102 14.12 3.91 1.12
CA ASP A 102 15.22 4.33 2.01
C ASP A 102 14.93 5.61 2.80
N GLU A 103 13.76 6.23 2.58
CA GLU A 103 13.34 7.38 3.38
C GLU A 103 13.06 6.97 4.82
N PRO A 104 13.29 7.89 5.79
CA PRO A 104 12.89 7.64 7.17
C PRO A 104 11.38 7.38 7.29
N LEU A 105 11.01 6.50 8.19
CA LEU A 105 9.60 6.20 8.43
C LEU A 105 8.81 7.45 8.86
N GLU A 106 9.44 8.34 9.58
CA GLU A 106 8.85 9.60 9.99
C GLU A 106 8.32 10.42 8.80
N VAL A 107 9.04 10.39 7.67
CA VAL A 107 8.61 11.10 6.45
C VAL A 107 7.31 10.50 5.91
N ALA A 108 7.16 9.17 5.93
CA ALA A 108 5.91 8.53 5.55
C ALA A 108 4.76 8.97 6.44
N CYS A 109 5.00 9.08 7.74
CA CYS A 109 3.97 9.54 8.69
C CYS A 109 3.55 10.99 8.40
N GLU A 110 4.50 11.84 8.10
CA GLU A 110 4.21 13.24 7.74
C GLU A 110 3.38 13.33 6.47
N LEU A 111 3.71 12.53 5.46
CA LEU A 111 2.95 12.48 4.22
C LEU A 111 1.51 12.00 4.45
N MET A 112 1.33 10.97 5.26
CA MET A 112 -0.01 10.47 5.59
C MET A 112 -0.84 11.53 6.32
N ARG A 113 -0.25 12.25 7.25
CA ARG A 113 -0.94 13.35 7.96
C ARG A 113 -1.27 14.50 7.03
N ALA A 114 -0.29 14.93 6.24
CA ALA A 114 -0.46 16.10 5.37
C ALA A 114 -1.52 15.88 4.29
N HIS A 115 -1.64 14.66 3.79
CA HIS A 115 -2.57 14.32 2.70
C HIS A 115 -3.83 13.60 3.20
N SER A 116 -3.97 13.40 4.50
CA SER A 116 -5.12 12.70 5.11
C SER A 116 -5.37 11.34 4.49
N VAL A 117 -4.29 10.59 4.28
CA VAL A 117 -4.35 9.24 3.71
C VAL A 117 -3.83 8.23 4.72
N SER A 118 -4.29 6.99 4.60
CA SER A 118 -3.90 5.90 5.49
C SER A 118 -2.81 5.00 4.91
N HIS A 119 -2.40 5.25 3.68
CA HIS A 119 -1.33 4.49 3.02
C HIS A 119 -0.66 5.35 1.96
N VAL A 120 0.58 5.00 1.65
CA VAL A 120 1.40 5.69 0.64
C VAL A 120 2.07 4.61 -0.21
N MET A 121 2.14 4.84 -1.51
CA MET A 121 2.85 3.94 -2.41
C MET A 121 4.35 4.12 -2.29
N VAL A 122 5.05 3.02 -2.16
CA VAL A 122 6.51 3.01 -2.14
C VAL A 122 6.99 2.70 -3.55
N VAL A 123 7.83 3.57 -4.08
CA VAL A 123 8.29 3.49 -5.47
C VAL A 123 9.80 3.45 -5.54
N HIS A 124 10.29 2.86 -6.61
CA HIS A 124 11.72 2.86 -6.90
C HIS A 124 12.18 4.29 -7.25
N PRO A 125 13.24 4.80 -6.59
CA PRO A 125 13.63 6.21 -6.77
C PRO A 125 14.11 6.55 -8.18
N ASN A 126 14.58 5.58 -8.96
CA ASN A 126 15.14 5.83 -10.29
C ASN A 126 14.11 5.69 -11.40
N ASN A 127 13.18 4.75 -11.31
CA ASN A 127 12.24 4.47 -12.39
C ASN A 127 10.77 4.67 -12.01
N ASN A 128 10.51 5.09 -10.79
CA ASN A 128 9.15 5.35 -10.28
C ASN A 128 8.21 4.14 -10.33
N GLN A 129 8.75 2.93 -10.41
CA GLN A 129 7.92 1.74 -10.41
C GLN A 129 7.47 1.37 -9.00
N PRO A 130 6.23 0.89 -8.83
CA PRO A 130 5.71 0.55 -7.52
C PRO A 130 6.44 -0.66 -6.94
N LEU A 131 6.91 -0.53 -5.71
CA LEU A 131 7.62 -1.57 -4.97
C LEU A 131 6.78 -2.18 -3.86
N GLY A 132 5.85 -1.42 -3.32
CA GLY A 132 5.04 -1.86 -2.20
C GLY A 132 4.16 -0.73 -1.68
N VAL A 133 3.56 -0.98 -0.54
CA VAL A 133 2.67 -0.03 0.14
C VAL A 133 3.08 0.06 1.59
N ILE A 134 3.05 1.26 2.14
CA ILE A 134 3.16 1.48 3.58
C ILE A 134 1.86 2.09 4.11
N SER A 135 1.37 1.55 5.21
CA SER A 135 0.11 1.97 5.81
C SER A 135 0.28 2.39 7.25
N THR A 136 -0.76 3.01 7.80
CA THR A 136 -0.81 3.33 9.22
C THR A 136 -0.66 2.09 10.10
N LEU A 137 -1.18 0.95 9.65
CA LEU A 137 -1.04 -0.31 10.39
C LEU A 137 0.41 -0.79 10.41
N ASP A 138 1.16 -0.58 9.34
CA ASP A 138 2.59 -0.91 9.28
C ASP A 138 3.39 -0.03 10.25
N VAL A 139 3.04 1.25 10.34
CA VAL A 139 3.64 2.17 11.32
C VAL A 139 3.34 1.69 12.74
N ALA A 140 2.10 1.27 12.99
CA ALA A 140 1.72 0.74 14.29
C ALA A 140 2.57 -0.47 14.68
N GLY A 141 2.91 -1.32 13.72
CA GLY A 141 3.79 -2.47 13.96
C GLY A 141 5.18 -2.05 14.44
N ILE A 142 5.76 -1.04 13.82
CA ILE A 142 7.07 -0.52 14.24
C ILE A 142 6.97 0.12 15.64
N VAL A 143 5.94 0.89 15.90
CA VAL A 143 5.75 1.51 17.22
C VAL A 143 5.59 0.45 18.31
N ALA A 144 4.86 -0.62 18.02
CA ALA A 144 4.60 -1.68 18.98
C ALA A 144 5.82 -2.59 19.23
N TRP A 145 6.55 -2.92 18.19
CA TRP A 145 7.55 -3.99 18.21
C TRP A 145 8.99 -3.53 17.98
N GLY A 146 9.18 -2.29 17.53
CA GLY A 146 10.51 -1.75 17.25
C GLY A 146 11.35 -1.59 18.52
N ARG A 147 12.63 -1.87 18.39
CA ARG A 147 13.59 -1.77 19.47
C ARG A 147 14.80 -0.95 19.01
N ALA A 148 15.26 -0.11 19.88
CA ALA A 148 16.42 0.72 19.60
C ALA A 148 17.70 -0.13 19.45
#